data_72697b7cb984db85d329c1b3a639ec09
#
_entry.id   72697b7cb984db85d329c1b3a639ec09
#
_cell.length_a   1.000
_cell.length_b   1.000
_cell.length_c   1.000
_cell.angle_alpha   90.00
_cell.angle_beta   90.00
_cell.angle_gamma   90.00
#
_symmetry.space_group_name_H-M   'P 1'
#
loop_
_entity.id
_entity.type
_entity.pdbx_description
1 polymer ?
#
loop_
_entity_poly.entity_id
_entity_poly.type
_entity_poly.pdbx_seq_one_letter_code
_entity_poly.pdbx_strand_id
1 'polypeptide(L)'
;AITGNVSLEQLGRDSFQEIDIAGVTMPITKHNYIVKSVGELAHTVREAFYYAASGRRGPILIDIPKNIFDESCDYVPASRRAPFKPAPNASGLRDAAAVLAAAKRPFLCGGGGIISAGAAKEFRVFAERLQAPVGLTAMGIGAFPRDHVLCTGVVGMHPSAYTCDAMRGCDLFVGVGTRFSERLMANVNGYSPEAKILHIDIDASEIGKNAAVSAAVCGDLAGDGDDPAGEACLPAGLFRRHSGACGVKCDDEPLLFLSHCSASSRTAAMAASVSSSVL
;
A
#
# COMPACT_ATOMS: atom_id res chain seq x y z
N ALA A 1 -2.32 6.68 -20.88
CA ALA A 1 -2.93 6.36 -22.16
C ALA A 1 -2.86 7.58 -23.08
N ILE A 2 -2.65 7.36 -24.38
CA ILE A 2 -2.72 8.42 -25.41
C ILE A 2 -3.76 7.97 -26.41
N THR A 3 -4.72 8.87 -26.69
CA THR A 3 -5.79 8.64 -27.68
C THR A 3 -5.78 9.72 -28.74
N GLY A 4 -6.36 9.44 -29.88
CA GLY A 4 -6.64 10.41 -30.95
C GLY A 4 -8.13 10.72 -31.02
N ASN A 5 -8.47 11.91 -31.49
CA ASN A 5 -9.83 12.35 -31.66
C ASN A 5 -9.98 13.13 -32.97
N VAL A 6 -11.21 13.52 -33.31
CA VAL A 6 -11.50 14.43 -34.42
C VAL A 6 -10.77 15.76 -34.24
N SER A 7 -10.69 16.62 -35.25
CA SER A 7 -10.05 17.92 -35.13
C SER A 7 -10.77 18.80 -34.08
N LEU A 8 -10.04 19.75 -33.48
CA LEU A 8 -10.59 20.67 -32.47
C LEU A 8 -11.86 21.38 -32.93
N GLU A 9 -11.98 21.71 -34.20
CA GLU A 9 -13.15 22.38 -34.77
C GLU A 9 -14.38 21.48 -34.84
N GLN A 10 -14.17 20.16 -34.81
CA GLN A 10 -15.22 19.16 -34.91
C GLN A 10 -15.66 18.61 -33.55
N LEU A 11 -14.89 18.87 -32.50
CA LEU A 11 -15.24 18.43 -31.14
C LEU A 11 -16.56 19.08 -30.67
N GLY A 12 -17.45 18.25 -30.10
CA GLY A 12 -18.76 18.66 -29.60
C GLY A 12 -19.80 18.87 -30.68
N ARG A 13 -19.59 18.32 -31.88
CA ARG A 13 -20.52 18.48 -33.03
C ARG A 13 -21.14 17.18 -33.53
N ASP A 14 -21.02 16.10 -32.75
CA ASP A 14 -21.49 14.75 -33.16
C ASP A 14 -20.83 14.28 -34.48
N SER A 15 -19.54 14.60 -34.63
CA SER A 15 -18.78 14.27 -35.83
C SER A 15 -18.55 12.76 -35.95
N PHE A 16 -18.35 12.26 -37.17
CA PHE A 16 -18.06 10.84 -37.39
C PHE A 16 -16.80 10.41 -36.63
N GLN A 17 -16.91 9.35 -35.83
CA GLN A 17 -15.87 8.81 -34.92
C GLN A 17 -15.47 9.75 -33.77
N GLU A 18 -16.27 10.75 -33.48
CA GLU A 18 -16.09 11.56 -32.28
C GLU A 18 -16.56 10.78 -31.05
N ILE A 19 -15.82 10.92 -29.95
CA ILE A 19 -16.22 10.41 -28.64
C ILE A 19 -15.73 11.36 -27.54
N ASP A 20 -16.57 11.58 -26.53
CA ASP A 20 -16.12 12.20 -25.27
C ASP A 20 -15.31 11.18 -24.45
N ILE A 21 -14.07 10.93 -24.89
CA ILE A 21 -13.18 9.98 -24.24
C ILE A 21 -12.79 10.44 -22.81
N ALA A 22 -12.74 11.75 -22.57
CA ALA A 22 -12.48 12.29 -21.25
C ALA A 22 -13.62 11.94 -20.29
N GLY A 23 -14.88 12.15 -20.68
CA GLY A 23 -16.05 11.78 -19.90
C GLY A 23 -16.13 10.28 -19.64
N VAL A 24 -15.89 9.44 -20.65
CA VAL A 24 -15.90 7.96 -20.52
C VAL A 24 -14.81 7.47 -19.57
N THR A 25 -13.64 8.08 -19.56
CA THR A 25 -12.48 7.61 -18.78
C THR A 25 -12.32 8.32 -17.44
N MET A 26 -13.06 9.38 -17.17
CA MET A 26 -13.02 10.15 -15.92
C MET A 26 -13.09 9.27 -14.66
N PRO A 27 -14.00 8.28 -14.54
CA PRO A 27 -14.12 7.46 -13.33
C PRO A 27 -12.98 6.46 -13.13
N ILE A 28 -12.14 6.21 -14.13
CA ILE A 28 -11.07 5.22 -14.09
C ILE A 28 -9.66 5.81 -14.24
N THR A 29 -9.55 7.13 -14.36
CA THR A 29 -8.27 7.85 -14.48
C THR A 29 -8.09 8.86 -13.36
N LYS A 30 -6.84 9.23 -13.07
CA LYS A 30 -6.54 10.31 -12.12
C LYS A 30 -6.82 11.69 -12.71
N HIS A 31 -6.58 11.84 -14.01
CA HIS A 31 -6.82 13.08 -14.75
C HIS A 31 -6.83 12.81 -16.25
N ASN A 32 -7.50 13.67 -16.99
CA ASN A 32 -7.59 13.64 -18.44
C ASN A 32 -7.18 14.98 -19.01
N TYR A 33 -6.43 14.94 -20.10
CA TYR A 33 -6.03 16.12 -20.87
C TYR A 33 -6.59 16.02 -22.28
N ILE A 34 -7.08 17.14 -22.80
CA ILE A 34 -7.33 17.32 -24.24
C ILE A 34 -6.35 18.38 -24.71
N VAL A 35 -5.45 18.02 -25.60
CA VAL A 35 -4.41 18.91 -26.14
C VAL A 35 -5.04 19.87 -27.13
N LYS A 36 -4.86 21.19 -26.91
CA LYS A 36 -5.48 22.22 -27.73
C LYS A 36 -4.51 22.90 -28.69
N SER A 37 -3.21 22.73 -28.48
CA SER A 37 -2.16 23.24 -29.39
C SER A 37 -0.93 22.36 -29.33
N VAL A 38 -0.15 22.30 -30.40
CA VAL A 38 1.10 21.54 -30.43
C VAL A 38 2.13 22.12 -29.45
N GLY A 39 2.08 23.43 -29.17
CA GLY A 39 3.00 24.07 -28.21
C GLY A 39 2.84 23.57 -26.78
N GLU A 40 1.65 23.14 -26.37
CA GLU A 40 1.41 22.60 -25.01
C GLU A 40 1.63 21.08 -24.92
N LEU A 41 1.72 20.35 -26.03
CA LEU A 41 1.80 18.89 -26.06
C LEU A 41 2.93 18.35 -25.18
N ALA A 42 4.14 18.88 -25.35
CA ALA A 42 5.31 18.43 -24.59
C ALA A 42 5.19 18.69 -23.07
N HIS A 43 4.57 19.81 -22.70
CA HIS A 43 4.28 20.14 -21.29
C HIS A 43 3.23 19.18 -20.73
N THR A 44 2.13 18.99 -21.44
CA THR A 44 1.03 18.08 -21.06
C THR A 44 1.53 16.65 -20.84
N VAL A 45 2.39 16.15 -21.74
CA VAL A 45 2.99 14.81 -21.58
C VAL A 45 3.84 14.74 -20.32
N ARG A 46 4.68 15.73 -20.03
CA ARG A 46 5.49 15.77 -18.80
C ARG A 46 4.63 15.81 -17.53
N GLU A 47 3.58 16.62 -17.52
CA GLU A 47 2.65 16.70 -16.41
C GLU A 47 1.89 15.38 -16.21
N ALA A 48 1.44 14.76 -17.30
CA ALA A 48 0.75 13.47 -17.24
C ALA A 48 1.62 12.40 -16.57
N PHE A 49 2.90 12.29 -16.93
CA PHE A 49 3.84 11.37 -16.27
C PHE A 49 4.08 11.74 -14.81
N TYR A 50 4.19 13.03 -14.48
CA TYR A 50 4.33 13.50 -13.12
C TYR A 50 3.13 13.10 -12.25
N TYR A 51 1.91 13.38 -12.69
CA TYR A 51 0.70 13.04 -11.93
C TYR A 51 0.42 11.54 -11.88
N ALA A 52 0.70 10.81 -12.97
CA ALA A 52 0.58 9.35 -12.97
C ALA A 52 1.43 8.68 -11.90
N ALA A 53 2.63 9.21 -11.63
CA ALA A 53 3.60 8.66 -10.69
C ALA A 53 3.54 9.27 -9.28
N SER A 54 2.86 10.42 -9.08
CA SER A 54 2.77 11.14 -7.81
C SER A 54 1.71 10.56 -6.88
N GLY A 55 1.97 10.53 -5.57
CA GLY A 55 1.05 10.00 -4.58
C GLY A 55 0.63 8.57 -4.90
N ARG A 56 -0.65 8.24 -4.73
CA ARG A 56 -1.19 6.97 -5.22
C ARG A 56 -1.10 6.95 -6.76
N ARG A 57 -0.26 6.07 -7.30
CA ARG A 57 -0.06 5.92 -8.75
C ARG A 57 -1.35 5.51 -9.45
N GLY A 58 -1.57 6.04 -10.66
CA GLY A 58 -2.76 5.71 -11.43
C GLY A 58 -2.69 6.24 -12.85
N PRO A 59 -3.61 5.80 -13.74
CA PRO A 59 -3.61 6.16 -15.15
C PRO A 59 -3.97 7.63 -15.37
N ILE A 60 -3.36 8.22 -16.38
CA ILE A 60 -3.70 9.52 -16.97
C ILE A 60 -4.02 9.30 -18.43
N LEU A 61 -5.01 10.01 -18.94
CA LEU A 61 -5.33 10.02 -20.37
C LEU A 61 -4.88 11.36 -20.98
N ILE A 62 -4.31 11.27 -22.18
CA ILE A 62 -4.02 12.43 -23.04
C ILE A 62 -4.73 12.18 -24.37
N ASP A 63 -5.73 13.00 -24.68
CA ASP A 63 -6.44 12.98 -25.94
C ASP A 63 -5.86 14.05 -26.87
N ILE A 64 -5.42 13.63 -28.06
CA ILE A 64 -4.74 14.50 -29.01
C ILE A 64 -5.61 14.60 -30.27
N PRO A 65 -6.28 15.73 -30.51
CA PRO A 65 -7.05 15.97 -31.72
C PRO A 65 -6.20 15.88 -32.99
N LYS A 66 -6.83 15.40 -34.09
CA LYS A 66 -6.16 15.08 -35.36
C LYS A 66 -5.31 16.24 -35.89
N ASN A 67 -5.82 17.47 -35.88
CA ASN A 67 -5.11 18.63 -36.42
C ASN A 67 -3.79 18.94 -35.66
N ILE A 68 -3.67 18.56 -34.38
CA ILE A 68 -2.45 18.77 -33.59
C ILE A 68 -1.29 17.91 -34.12
N PHE A 69 -1.57 16.73 -34.72
CA PHE A 69 -0.52 15.88 -35.31
C PHE A 69 0.08 16.49 -36.60
N ASP A 70 -0.65 17.39 -37.25
CA ASP A 70 -0.20 18.05 -38.48
C ASP A 70 0.56 19.38 -38.20
N GLU A 71 0.55 19.83 -36.94
CA GLU A 71 1.19 21.06 -36.52
C GLU A 71 2.67 20.84 -36.16
N SER A 72 3.46 21.91 -36.25
CA SER A 72 4.87 21.91 -35.86
C SER A 72 5.15 23.05 -34.88
N CYS A 73 6.04 22.83 -33.92
CA CYS A 73 6.51 23.87 -33.01
C CYS A 73 7.97 23.69 -32.68
N ASP A 74 8.63 24.74 -32.22
CA ASP A 74 9.97 24.68 -31.65
C ASP A 74 9.92 23.97 -30.31
N TYR A 75 10.69 22.88 -30.17
CA TYR A 75 10.76 22.12 -28.94
C TYR A 75 12.01 22.44 -28.13
N VAL A 76 11.81 22.92 -26.91
CA VAL A 76 12.88 23.11 -25.94
C VAL A 76 12.81 21.97 -24.88
N PRO A 77 13.87 21.13 -24.78
CA PRO A 77 13.93 20.12 -23.75
C PRO A 77 13.87 20.73 -22.35
N ALA A 78 13.02 20.16 -21.49
CA ALA A 78 12.94 20.55 -20.09
C ALA A 78 13.25 19.35 -19.18
N SER A 79 13.83 19.61 -18.01
CA SER A 79 14.14 18.58 -17.03
C SER A 79 12.89 17.89 -16.51
N ARG A 80 13.00 16.59 -16.21
CA ARG A 80 11.92 15.82 -15.61
C ARG A 80 11.72 16.27 -14.16
N ARG A 81 10.47 16.58 -13.80
CA ARG A 81 10.08 16.80 -12.41
C ARG A 81 9.97 15.47 -11.68
N ALA A 82 10.55 15.38 -10.47
CA ALA A 82 10.40 14.20 -9.62
C ALA A 82 8.93 14.05 -9.15
N PRO A 83 8.37 12.86 -9.13
CA PRO A 83 7.02 12.63 -8.62
C PRO A 83 6.90 13.07 -7.16
N PHE A 84 5.75 13.65 -6.82
CA PHE A 84 5.46 14.03 -5.43
C PHE A 84 5.21 12.80 -4.56
N LYS A 85 5.90 12.73 -3.43
CA LYS A 85 5.73 11.75 -2.38
C LYS A 85 5.28 12.47 -1.10
N PRO A 86 4.06 12.24 -0.61
CA PRO A 86 3.61 12.91 0.61
C PRO A 86 4.37 12.37 1.81
N ALA A 87 4.94 13.28 2.61
CA ALA A 87 5.54 12.92 3.89
C ALA A 87 4.46 12.45 4.88
N PRO A 88 4.77 11.48 5.76
CA PRO A 88 3.82 11.02 6.76
C PRO A 88 3.43 12.12 7.74
N ASN A 89 2.15 12.18 8.09
CA ASN A 89 1.65 13.16 9.05
C ASN A 89 2.16 12.87 10.48
N ALA A 90 2.78 13.87 11.12
CA ALA A 90 3.43 13.71 12.42
C ALA A 90 2.46 13.36 13.57
N SER A 91 1.19 13.79 13.51
CA SER A 91 0.16 13.39 14.49
C SER A 91 -0.16 11.91 14.33
N GLY A 92 -0.41 11.43 13.11
CA GLY A 92 -0.68 10.04 12.84
C GLY A 92 0.46 9.11 13.26
N LEU A 93 1.71 9.52 13.10
CA LEU A 93 2.86 8.75 13.60
C LEU A 93 2.85 8.63 15.13
N ARG A 94 2.48 9.68 15.87
CA ARG A 94 2.35 9.62 17.35
C ARG A 94 1.23 8.68 17.78
N ASP A 95 0.07 8.79 17.13
CA ASP A 95 -1.09 7.96 17.44
C ASP A 95 -0.82 6.49 17.09
N ALA A 96 -0.18 6.23 15.95
CA ALA A 96 0.26 4.90 15.55
C ALA A 96 1.25 4.30 16.56
N ALA A 97 2.23 5.09 17.02
CA ALA A 97 3.19 4.64 18.04
C ALA A 97 2.48 4.26 19.35
N ALA A 98 1.48 5.04 19.77
CA ALA A 98 0.72 4.77 21.00
C ALA A 98 -0.09 3.47 20.91
N VAL A 99 -0.78 3.22 19.77
CA VAL A 99 -1.56 1.98 19.61
C VAL A 99 -0.67 0.76 19.45
N LEU A 100 0.49 0.88 18.78
CA LEU A 100 1.48 -0.19 18.66
C LEU A 100 2.11 -0.54 20.00
N ALA A 101 2.46 0.45 20.82
CA ALA A 101 3.03 0.22 22.15
C ALA A 101 2.02 -0.45 23.13
N ALA A 102 0.73 -0.24 22.92
CA ALA A 102 -0.32 -0.85 23.76
C ALA A 102 -0.70 -2.28 23.28
N ALA A 103 -0.37 -2.64 22.04
CA ALA A 103 -0.73 -3.92 21.46
C ALA A 103 0.10 -5.07 22.05
N LYS A 104 -0.56 -6.19 22.33
CA LYS A 104 0.06 -7.43 22.81
C LYS A 104 0.14 -8.49 21.73
N ARG A 105 -0.76 -8.45 20.78
CA ARG A 105 -0.87 -9.43 19.69
C ARG A 105 -1.19 -8.70 18.37
N PRO A 106 -0.26 -7.88 17.85
CA PRO A 106 -0.46 -7.22 16.57
C PRO A 106 -0.47 -8.22 15.43
N PHE A 107 -1.28 -7.96 14.40
CA PHE A 107 -1.27 -8.66 13.12
C PHE A 107 -1.03 -7.64 12.00
N LEU A 108 -0.10 -7.92 11.09
CA LEU A 108 0.25 -7.06 9.97
C LEU A 108 -0.39 -7.56 8.68
N CYS A 109 -1.15 -6.70 8.01
CA CYS A 109 -1.71 -6.95 6.70
C CYS A 109 -0.99 -6.12 5.64
N GLY A 110 -0.13 -6.78 4.84
CA GLY A 110 0.60 -6.12 3.77
C GLY A 110 -0.17 -6.08 2.45
N GLY A 111 -0.33 -4.89 1.89
CA GLY A 111 -0.98 -4.66 0.61
C GLY A 111 -0.03 -4.29 -0.53
N GLY A 112 -0.59 -4.06 -1.73
CA GLY A 112 0.15 -3.66 -2.93
C GLY A 112 0.86 -2.32 -2.82
N GLY A 113 0.45 -1.47 -1.88
CA GLY A 113 1.10 -0.19 -1.59
C GLY A 113 2.56 -0.34 -1.17
N ILE A 114 2.90 -1.43 -0.45
CA ILE A 114 4.28 -1.74 -0.04
C ILE A 114 5.17 -1.97 -1.28
N ILE A 115 4.67 -2.74 -2.25
CA ILE A 115 5.40 -3.03 -3.50
C ILE A 115 5.52 -1.75 -4.33
N SER A 116 4.44 -0.98 -4.45
CA SER A 116 4.43 0.28 -5.21
C SER A 116 5.39 1.32 -4.64
N ALA A 117 5.56 1.35 -3.32
CA ALA A 117 6.52 2.22 -2.63
C ALA A 117 7.96 1.69 -2.68
N GLY A 118 8.17 0.39 -2.98
CA GLY A 118 9.49 -0.25 -2.85
C GLY A 118 9.91 -0.51 -1.40
N ALA A 119 8.97 -0.54 -0.46
CA ALA A 119 9.18 -0.58 0.99
C ALA A 119 9.15 -2.01 1.59
N ALA A 120 9.46 -3.03 0.80
CA ALA A 120 9.41 -4.43 1.26
C ALA A 120 10.45 -4.74 2.35
N LYS A 121 11.63 -4.14 2.28
CA LYS A 121 12.68 -4.31 3.31
C LYS A 121 12.25 -3.69 4.63
N GLU A 122 11.74 -2.49 4.60
CA GLU A 122 11.26 -1.73 5.75
C GLU A 122 10.07 -2.44 6.41
N PHE A 123 9.15 -2.96 5.61
CA PHE A 123 8.03 -3.75 6.09
C PHE A 123 8.48 -5.04 6.78
N ARG A 124 9.50 -5.69 6.25
CA ARG A 124 10.11 -6.87 6.89
C ARG A 124 10.71 -6.52 8.25
N VAL A 125 11.55 -5.47 8.32
CA VAL A 125 12.15 -5.00 9.58
C VAL A 125 11.08 -4.62 10.59
N PHE A 126 9.98 -3.98 10.13
CA PHE A 126 8.84 -3.62 10.97
C PHE A 126 8.17 -4.86 11.58
N ALA A 127 7.90 -5.89 10.76
CA ALA A 127 7.32 -7.13 11.23
C ALA A 127 8.22 -7.88 12.21
N GLU A 128 9.53 -7.96 11.92
CA GLU A 128 10.53 -8.60 12.76
C GLU A 128 10.68 -7.91 14.13
N ARG A 129 10.67 -6.56 14.15
CA ARG A 129 10.72 -5.80 15.42
C ARG A 129 9.48 -5.99 16.30
N LEU A 130 8.31 -6.07 15.67
CA LEU A 130 7.06 -6.32 16.40
C LEU A 130 6.83 -7.80 16.71
N GLN A 131 7.63 -8.71 16.13
CA GLN A 131 7.40 -10.16 16.18
C GLN A 131 5.94 -10.51 15.79
N ALA A 132 5.40 -9.76 14.83
CA ALA A 132 4.00 -9.83 14.44
C ALA A 132 3.79 -10.78 13.25
N PRO A 133 2.78 -11.66 13.30
CA PRO A 133 2.35 -12.42 12.12
C PRO A 133 1.97 -11.51 10.96
N VAL A 134 2.36 -11.92 9.75
CA VAL A 134 2.16 -11.17 8.51
C VAL A 134 1.25 -11.94 7.58
N GLY A 135 0.14 -11.32 7.18
CA GLY A 135 -0.70 -11.77 6.09
C GLY A 135 -0.63 -10.81 4.91
N LEU A 136 -0.71 -11.32 3.70
CA LEU A 136 -0.58 -10.52 2.48
C LEU A 136 -1.89 -10.51 1.70
N THR A 137 -2.31 -9.35 1.22
CA THR A 137 -3.39 -9.29 0.23
C THR A 137 -2.90 -9.87 -1.11
N ALA A 138 -3.80 -10.22 -2.02
CA ALA A 138 -3.42 -10.70 -3.36
C ALA A 138 -2.45 -9.74 -4.07
N MET A 139 -2.66 -8.43 -3.93
CA MET A 139 -1.77 -7.40 -4.50
C MET A 139 -0.51 -7.16 -3.67
N GLY A 140 -0.44 -7.67 -2.45
CA GLY A 140 0.72 -7.60 -1.56
C GLY A 140 1.65 -8.81 -1.66
N ILE A 141 1.31 -9.82 -2.45
CA ILE A 141 2.16 -10.98 -2.67
C ILE A 141 3.50 -10.53 -3.24
N GLY A 142 4.59 -10.89 -2.54
CA GLY A 142 5.95 -10.41 -2.84
C GLY A 142 6.44 -9.27 -1.95
N ALA A 143 5.58 -8.63 -1.14
CA ALA A 143 5.99 -7.61 -0.17
C ALA A 143 6.70 -8.18 1.07
N PHE A 144 6.58 -9.49 1.30
CA PHE A 144 7.19 -10.18 2.44
C PHE A 144 7.66 -11.59 2.02
N PRO A 145 8.81 -12.09 2.51
CA PRO A 145 9.29 -13.42 2.16
C PRO A 145 8.29 -14.50 2.60
N ARG A 146 8.02 -15.42 1.70
CA ARG A 146 6.99 -16.46 1.91
C ARG A 146 7.44 -17.56 2.86
N ASP A 147 8.72 -17.79 2.92
CA ASP A 147 9.41 -18.77 3.80
C ASP A 147 9.78 -18.22 5.18
N HIS A 148 9.47 -16.95 5.44
CA HIS A 148 9.74 -16.33 6.72
C HIS A 148 8.79 -16.86 7.80
N VAL A 149 9.29 -17.13 9.01
CA VAL A 149 8.52 -17.68 10.14
C VAL A 149 7.28 -16.86 10.52
N LEU A 150 7.30 -15.55 10.31
CA LEU A 150 6.17 -14.67 10.58
C LEU A 150 5.14 -14.65 9.45
N CYS A 151 5.42 -15.22 8.27
CA CYS A 151 4.50 -15.22 7.14
C CYS A 151 3.40 -16.26 7.35
N THR A 152 2.16 -15.81 7.52
CA THR A 152 1.01 -16.71 7.68
C THR A 152 0.32 -17.04 6.35
N GLY A 153 0.66 -16.32 5.28
CA GLY A 153 0.11 -16.52 3.95
C GLY A 153 -0.79 -15.38 3.46
N VAL A 154 -1.80 -15.71 2.68
CA VAL A 154 -2.69 -14.73 2.05
C VAL A 154 -3.88 -14.42 2.95
N VAL A 155 -4.28 -13.14 3.00
CA VAL A 155 -5.54 -12.66 3.61
C VAL A 155 -6.61 -12.45 2.54
N GLY A 156 -7.87 -12.45 2.94
CA GLY A 156 -9.00 -12.17 2.06
C GLY A 156 -9.93 -13.38 1.91
N MET A 157 -10.34 -13.69 0.67
CA MET A 157 -11.38 -14.72 0.44
C MET A 157 -10.95 -16.16 0.77
N HIS A 158 -9.66 -16.46 0.67
CA HIS A 158 -9.13 -17.80 0.87
C HIS A 158 -7.87 -17.81 1.75
N PRO A 159 -7.99 -17.36 3.02
CA PRO A 159 -6.86 -17.36 3.95
C PRO A 159 -6.52 -18.78 4.39
N SER A 160 -5.27 -19.01 4.78
CA SER A 160 -4.91 -20.25 5.47
C SER A 160 -5.51 -20.31 6.87
N ALA A 161 -5.59 -21.50 7.47
CA ALA A 161 -6.04 -21.66 8.87
C ALA A 161 -5.17 -20.80 9.81
N TYR A 162 -3.86 -20.81 9.60
CA TYR A 162 -2.91 -19.99 10.39
C TYR A 162 -3.17 -18.50 10.28
N THR A 163 -3.48 -18.01 9.06
CA THR A 163 -3.85 -16.61 8.86
C THR A 163 -5.14 -16.27 9.58
N CYS A 164 -6.16 -17.15 9.51
CA CYS A 164 -7.43 -16.97 10.22
C CYS A 164 -7.22 -16.90 11.73
N ASP A 165 -6.43 -17.81 12.29
CA ASP A 165 -6.19 -17.86 13.72
C ASP A 165 -5.41 -16.63 14.21
N ALA A 166 -4.39 -16.20 13.48
CA ALA A 166 -3.66 -14.98 13.77
C ALA A 166 -4.55 -13.74 13.72
N MET A 167 -5.42 -13.64 12.70
CA MET A 167 -6.37 -12.52 12.57
C MET A 167 -7.42 -12.51 13.68
N ARG A 168 -7.95 -13.68 14.07
CA ARG A 168 -8.93 -13.80 15.17
C ARG A 168 -8.34 -13.47 16.53
N GLY A 169 -7.07 -13.83 16.74
CA GLY A 169 -6.37 -13.65 17.99
C GLY A 169 -5.75 -12.26 18.18
N CYS A 170 -5.72 -11.41 17.16
CA CYS A 170 -5.06 -10.11 17.27
C CYS A 170 -5.88 -9.11 18.09
N ASP A 171 -5.18 -8.22 18.79
CA ASP A 171 -5.75 -7.05 19.49
C ASP A 171 -5.51 -5.74 18.71
N LEU A 172 -4.61 -5.80 17.72
CA LEU A 172 -4.34 -4.71 16.79
C LEU A 172 -4.15 -5.27 15.38
N PHE A 173 -5.01 -4.83 14.45
CA PHE A 173 -4.87 -5.10 13.03
C PHE A 173 -4.20 -3.92 12.34
N VAL A 174 -3.02 -4.12 11.76
CA VAL A 174 -2.25 -3.08 11.08
C VAL A 174 -2.33 -3.29 9.59
N GLY A 175 -3.09 -2.45 8.89
CA GLY A 175 -3.15 -2.43 7.43
C GLY A 175 -2.09 -1.51 6.84
N VAL A 176 -1.17 -2.04 6.05
CA VAL A 176 -0.07 -1.30 5.42
C VAL A 176 -0.22 -1.32 3.91
N GLY A 177 -0.48 -0.16 3.30
CA GLY A 177 -0.68 -0.03 1.86
C GLY A 177 -1.82 -0.92 1.32
N THR A 178 -2.91 -1.05 2.08
CA THR A 178 -4.09 -1.86 1.72
C THR A 178 -5.38 -1.08 1.90
N ARG A 179 -6.29 -1.20 0.91
CA ARG A 179 -7.54 -0.42 0.85
C ARG A 179 -8.66 -0.90 1.77
N PHE A 180 -8.48 -1.95 2.55
CA PHE A 180 -9.56 -2.59 3.29
C PHE A 180 -10.79 -2.85 2.40
N SER A 181 -10.54 -3.42 1.19
CA SER A 181 -11.60 -3.74 0.24
C SER A 181 -12.57 -4.77 0.80
N GLU A 182 -13.76 -4.88 0.20
CA GLU A 182 -14.77 -5.88 0.55
C GLU A 182 -14.17 -7.30 0.68
N ARG A 183 -13.29 -7.69 -0.24
CA ARG A 183 -12.65 -9.03 -0.23
C ARG A 183 -11.75 -9.25 0.97
N LEU A 184 -11.14 -8.20 1.52
CA LEU A 184 -10.38 -8.28 2.76
C LEU A 184 -11.31 -8.22 3.97
N MET A 185 -12.37 -7.40 3.86
CA MET A 185 -13.27 -7.05 4.96
C MET A 185 -14.50 -7.94 5.08
N ALA A 186 -14.82 -8.79 4.08
CA ALA A 186 -16.04 -9.62 4.05
C ALA A 186 -16.30 -10.43 5.34
N ASN A 187 -15.31 -10.48 6.23
CA ASN A 187 -15.38 -11.09 7.55
C ASN A 187 -14.62 -10.30 8.65
N VAL A 188 -14.39 -9.00 8.51
CA VAL A 188 -13.64 -8.27 9.56
C VAL A 188 -14.34 -8.32 10.90
N ASN A 189 -15.66 -8.20 10.92
CA ASN A 189 -16.44 -8.42 12.13
C ASN A 189 -16.39 -9.88 12.63
N GLY A 190 -15.98 -10.84 11.80
CA GLY A 190 -15.80 -12.23 12.14
C GLY A 190 -14.38 -12.61 12.55
N TYR A 191 -13.37 -11.80 12.16
CA TYR A 191 -11.98 -12.15 12.46
C TYR A 191 -11.48 -11.61 13.79
N SER A 192 -11.80 -10.37 14.13
CA SER A 192 -11.43 -9.78 15.43
C SER A 192 -12.31 -8.55 15.72
N PRO A 193 -13.54 -8.74 16.22
CA PRO A 193 -14.50 -7.65 16.41
C PRO A 193 -14.01 -6.58 17.43
N GLU A 194 -13.08 -6.94 18.29
CA GLU A 194 -12.54 -6.05 19.33
C GLU A 194 -11.16 -5.48 18.99
N ALA A 195 -10.54 -5.91 17.87
CA ALA A 195 -9.22 -5.41 17.50
C ALA A 195 -9.28 -3.94 17.09
N LYS A 196 -8.34 -3.17 17.60
CA LYS A 196 -8.07 -1.82 17.08
C LYS A 196 -7.51 -1.94 15.66
N ILE A 197 -7.79 -0.92 14.81
CA ILE A 197 -7.25 -0.86 13.45
C ILE A 197 -6.29 0.32 13.35
N LEU A 198 -5.06 0.04 12.94
CA LEU A 198 -4.08 1.03 12.47
C LEU A 198 -4.01 0.93 10.95
N HIS A 199 -4.29 2.03 10.25
CA HIS A 199 -4.23 2.11 8.80
C HIS A 199 -3.09 3.01 8.35
N ILE A 200 -2.18 2.49 7.54
CA ILE A 200 -1.02 3.20 6.96
C ILE A 200 -1.17 3.16 5.45
N ASP A 201 -1.46 4.30 4.83
CA ASP A 201 -1.67 4.40 3.38
C ASP A 201 -1.23 5.77 2.86
N ILE A 202 -0.87 5.83 1.57
CA ILE A 202 -0.53 7.07 0.88
C ILE A 202 -1.79 7.88 0.51
N ASP A 203 -2.93 7.22 0.40
CA ASP A 203 -4.19 7.80 -0.05
C ASP A 203 -5.11 8.09 1.14
N ALA A 204 -5.23 9.37 1.49
CA ALA A 204 -6.11 9.81 2.56
C ALA A 204 -7.58 9.41 2.33
N SER A 205 -8.02 9.25 1.08
CA SER A 205 -9.41 8.86 0.76
C SER A 205 -9.73 7.40 1.07
N GLU A 206 -8.73 6.55 1.22
CA GLU A 206 -8.93 5.14 1.61
C GLU A 206 -8.93 4.97 3.13
N ILE A 207 -8.37 5.93 3.88
CA ILE A 207 -8.29 5.85 5.35
C ILE A 207 -9.68 6.03 5.96
N GLY A 208 -10.12 5.03 6.73
CA GLY A 208 -11.42 5.08 7.41
C GLY A 208 -12.63 4.85 6.49
N LYS A 209 -12.43 4.60 5.20
CA LYS A 209 -13.51 4.44 4.22
C LYS A 209 -14.35 3.19 4.47
N ASN A 210 -13.71 2.06 4.67
CA ASN A 210 -14.38 0.76 4.81
C ASN A 210 -14.22 0.15 6.21
N ALA A 211 -13.33 0.68 7.03
CA ALA A 211 -13.08 0.21 8.39
C ALA A 211 -12.93 1.41 9.33
N ALA A 212 -13.56 1.35 10.51
CA ALA A 212 -13.33 2.34 11.55
C ALA A 212 -11.91 2.20 12.09
N VAL A 213 -11.06 3.23 11.90
CA VAL A 213 -9.66 3.21 12.30
C VAL A 213 -9.47 3.84 13.69
N SER A 214 -8.64 3.21 14.51
CA SER A 214 -8.24 3.76 15.82
C SER A 214 -7.07 4.73 15.70
N ALA A 215 -6.22 4.53 14.70
CA ALA A 215 -5.11 5.43 14.33
C ALA A 215 -4.83 5.32 12.83
N ALA A 216 -4.32 6.40 12.24
CA ALA A 216 -4.00 6.43 10.82
C ALA A 216 -2.71 7.21 10.54
N VAL A 217 -1.90 6.67 9.64
CA VAL A 217 -0.74 7.36 9.07
C VAL A 217 -0.97 7.56 7.57
N CYS A 218 -1.06 8.81 7.14
CA CYS A 218 -1.16 9.15 5.73
C CYS A 218 0.20 9.64 5.22
N GLY A 219 0.77 8.94 4.23
CA GLY A 219 2.06 9.27 3.63
C GLY A 219 2.68 8.14 2.83
N ASP A 220 3.77 8.43 2.12
CA ASP A 220 4.55 7.42 1.40
C ASP A 220 5.27 6.50 2.41
N LEU A 221 5.28 5.20 2.12
CA LEU A 221 5.93 4.17 2.95
C LEU A 221 7.47 4.19 2.81
N ALA A 222 7.97 4.53 1.63
CA ALA A 222 9.36 4.81 1.41
C ALA A 222 9.61 6.28 1.71
N GLY A 223 10.39 6.59 2.72
CA GLY A 223 10.86 7.96 2.96
C GLY A 223 11.50 8.57 1.71
N ASP A 224 11.64 9.88 1.69
CA ASP A 224 12.40 10.55 0.64
C ASP A 224 13.81 9.98 0.68
N GLY A 225 14.21 9.30 -0.42
CA GLY A 225 15.54 8.67 -0.53
C GLY A 225 16.72 9.65 -0.47
N ASP A 226 16.45 10.94 -0.28
CA ASP A 226 17.40 12.03 -0.07
C ASP A 226 17.58 12.37 1.43
N ASP A 227 16.97 11.63 2.36
CA ASP A 227 17.31 11.77 3.78
C ASP A 227 18.70 11.14 3.99
N PRO A 228 19.76 11.92 4.25
CA PRO A 228 21.13 11.41 4.44
C PRO A 228 21.27 10.48 5.64
N ALA A 229 20.23 10.34 6.47
CA ALA A 229 20.16 9.41 7.57
C ALA A 229 19.63 8.02 7.17
N GLY A 230 19.18 7.81 5.91
CA GLY A 230 18.71 6.51 5.41
C GLY A 230 17.48 5.94 6.12
N GLU A 231 16.67 6.81 6.73
CA GLU A 231 15.59 6.39 7.61
C GLU A 231 14.26 6.30 6.86
N ALA A 232 13.97 5.11 6.38
CA ALA A 232 12.65 4.77 5.84
C ALA A 232 11.52 5.04 6.85
N CYS A 233 10.41 5.59 6.36
CA CYS A 233 9.31 6.13 7.17
C CYS A 233 8.65 5.15 8.14
N LEU A 234 8.66 3.84 7.85
CA LEU A 234 7.96 2.88 8.70
C LEU A 234 8.68 2.53 10.01
N PRO A 235 9.97 2.13 10.03
CA PRO A 235 10.61 1.77 11.29
C PRO A 235 11.21 2.93 12.05
N ALA A 236 11.88 3.86 11.38
CA ALA A 236 12.65 4.90 12.04
C ALA A 236 11.80 6.01 12.63
N GLY A 237 10.79 6.50 11.92
CA GLY A 237 9.89 7.53 12.41
C GLY A 237 9.02 7.07 13.58
N LEU A 238 8.55 5.82 13.57
CA LEU A 238 7.76 5.22 14.65
C LEU A 238 8.61 4.89 15.89
N PHE A 239 9.88 4.49 15.72
CA PHE A 239 10.73 4.07 16.84
C PHE A 239 11.70 5.13 17.37
N ARG A 240 12.06 6.17 16.60
CA ARG A 240 12.98 7.23 17.05
C ARG A 240 12.48 8.03 18.26
N ARG A 241 11.18 8.15 18.47
CA ARG A 241 10.62 8.95 19.57
C ARG A 241 10.42 8.16 20.88
N HIS A 242 10.67 6.84 20.86
CA HIS A 242 10.46 6.00 22.04
C HIS A 242 11.75 5.47 22.69
N SER A 243 12.95 5.78 22.17
CA SER A 243 14.21 5.42 22.81
C SER A 243 14.46 6.12 24.15
N GLY A 244 13.55 7.00 24.59
CA GLY A 244 13.63 7.68 25.88
C GLY A 244 12.64 7.18 26.96
N ALA A 245 11.70 6.28 26.65
CA ALA A 245 10.63 5.93 27.59
C ALA A 245 10.16 4.47 27.59
N CYS A 246 10.70 3.59 26.75
CA CYS A 246 10.34 2.16 26.78
C CYS A 246 11.58 1.34 27.13
N GLY A 247 11.73 1.04 28.41
CA GLY A 247 12.75 0.14 28.95
C GLY A 247 12.45 -1.32 28.59
N VAL A 248 12.28 -1.63 27.31
CA VAL A 248 12.37 -3.00 26.82
C VAL A 248 13.82 -3.24 26.48
N LYS A 249 14.58 -3.79 27.45
CA LYS A 249 15.86 -4.44 27.19
C LYS A 249 15.59 -5.57 26.20
N CYS A 250 16.09 -5.44 25.00
CA CYS A 250 16.32 -6.59 24.12
C CYS A 250 17.55 -7.33 24.67
N ASP A 251 17.34 -8.23 25.63
CA ASP A 251 18.32 -9.26 25.91
C ASP A 251 18.21 -10.30 24.80
N ASP A 252 19.36 -10.67 24.23
CA ASP A 252 19.53 -11.66 23.17
C ASP A 252 19.10 -13.06 23.67
N GLU A 253 17.84 -13.39 23.61
CA GLU A 253 17.40 -14.78 23.68
C GLU A 253 16.28 -15.05 22.67
N PRO A 254 16.50 -15.97 21.72
CA PRO A 254 15.45 -16.46 20.85
C PRO A 254 14.71 -17.56 21.59
N LEU A 255 13.60 -17.29 22.25
CA LEU A 255 12.68 -18.36 22.65
C LEU A 255 11.43 -17.80 23.36
N LEU A 256 10.29 -18.43 23.06
CA LEU A 256 9.04 -18.43 23.81
C LEU A 256 7.90 -17.56 23.29
N PHE A 257 7.49 -17.82 22.05
CA PHE A 257 6.06 -17.59 21.70
C PHE A 257 5.28 -18.90 21.46
N LEU A 258 5.89 -20.06 21.75
CA LEU A 258 5.21 -21.39 21.62
C LEU A 258 4.59 -21.92 22.93
N SER A 259 4.68 -21.18 24.04
CA SER A 259 4.28 -21.73 25.34
C SER A 259 2.93 -21.27 25.89
N HIS A 260 2.16 -20.45 25.19
CA HIS A 260 0.82 -20.03 25.66
C HIS A 260 -0.33 -20.34 24.70
N CYS A 261 -0.12 -21.07 23.61
CA CYS A 261 -1.18 -21.85 23.02
C CYS A 261 -1.22 -23.21 23.72
N SER A 262 -2.13 -23.38 24.66
CA SER A 262 -2.51 -24.69 25.15
C SER A 262 -3.14 -25.44 23.97
N ALA A 263 -2.28 -26.04 23.14
CA ALA A 263 -2.69 -26.95 22.10
C ALA A 263 -3.28 -28.19 22.77
N SER A 264 -4.56 -28.42 22.55
CA SER A 264 -5.13 -29.73 22.77
C SER A 264 -4.26 -30.75 22.01
N SER A 265 -3.87 -31.80 22.70
CA SER A 265 -2.90 -32.83 22.35
C SER A 265 -3.17 -33.66 21.07
N ARG A 266 -3.85 -33.09 20.08
CA ARG A 266 -4.17 -33.77 18.81
C ARG A 266 -3.40 -33.25 17.57
N THR A 267 -2.71 -32.13 17.66
CA THR A 267 -2.03 -31.54 16.51
C THR A 267 -0.52 -31.87 16.43
N ALA A 268 0.09 -32.32 17.50
CA ALA A 268 1.50 -32.72 17.51
C ALA A 268 1.79 -34.07 16.83
N ALA A 269 0.78 -34.91 16.64
CA ALA A 269 0.93 -36.25 16.03
C ALA A 269 0.91 -36.21 14.48
N MET A 270 0.41 -35.15 13.85
CA MET A 270 0.32 -35.06 12.38
C MET A 270 1.55 -34.46 11.70
N ALA A 271 2.39 -33.74 12.44
CA ALA A 271 3.62 -33.15 11.86
C ALA A 271 4.77 -34.15 11.74
N ALA A 272 4.72 -35.28 12.47
CA ALA A 272 5.78 -36.31 12.43
C ALA A 272 5.57 -37.40 11.35
N SER A 273 4.41 -37.47 10.68
CA SER A 273 4.11 -38.52 9.72
C SER A 273 4.31 -38.15 8.24
N VAL A 274 4.67 -36.92 7.93
CA VAL A 274 4.84 -36.44 6.53
C VAL A 274 6.33 -36.45 6.08
N SER A 275 7.26 -36.76 6.99
CA SER A 275 8.71 -36.75 6.67
C SER A 275 9.28 -38.10 6.19
N SER A 276 8.49 -39.15 5.99
CA SER A 276 9.02 -40.47 5.63
C SER A 276 8.43 -41.15 4.39
N SER A 277 7.81 -40.42 3.50
CA SER A 277 7.29 -41.01 2.25
C SER A 277 7.39 -40.08 1.04
N VAL A 278 8.58 -39.54 0.77
CA VAL A 278 9.01 -39.16 -0.59
C VAL A 278 10.54 -39.32 -0.63
N LEU A 279 10.97 -40.47 -1.01
CA LEU A 279 12.19 -40.76 -1.76
C LEU A 279 11.77 -41.43 -3.05
#